data_7275393f7febb42c40181933d16eb99d
#
_entry.id   7275393f7febb42c40181933d16eb99d
#
_cell.length_a   1.000
_cell.length_b   1.000
_cell.length_c   1.000
_cell.angle_alpha   90.00
_cell.angle_beta   90.00
_cell.angle_gamma   90.00
#
_symmetry.space_group_name_H-M   'P 1'
#
loop_
_entity.id
_entity.type
_entity.pdbx_description
1 polymer ?
#
loop_
_entity_poly.entity_id
_entity_poly.type
_entity_poly.pdbx_seq_one_letter_code
_entity_poly.pdbx_strand_id
1 'polypeptide(L)'
;MRNRYKYTFIFYCVLIDFVAIVSAACLFLRFSPQFSGSFNFLVLTNFVCASLICWIVPALFFRLYPLDVDFKLENFYRSSWRTFLVHVILWNSYVILFRAELQFEINTPSNIFLISFLLIYLTVSRIAITLIVKNIRSFIKKPFNIAIWGFNKTSIELASQLETNLYFSNFIGIINTQNENLFKSKKKFAEVFSKEIVRASEMDIHELYIVVQPKYIVDLNYFFELADSHCLRLKFVPDFSMMSKRKVSSTNYEGFHILKPRNEPLQKSSNRLVKRVFDLVFSSLVIVLLLSWLYPILAFLIKKQSKGPVLFKQMRTGKKNVPFLCFKFRSMNINEQSDSMQAKKDDDRVTSIGKFIRRTSLDELPQFFNVFLGEMSIVGPRPHMLKHTEDYNDLIRNFMVRHFVKPGITGLAQVSGYRGETKTVLDMKRRVKMDIDYVLNWSLLKDIKICFLTIIVTLKGDQNAF
;
A
#
# COMPACT_ATOMS: atom_id res chain seq x y z
N MET A 1 8.05 3.23 32.68
CA MET A 1 6.72 2.62 32.95
C MET A 1 5.95 2.22 31.70
N ARG A 2 5.77 3.08 30.71
CA ARG A 2 5.04 2.80 29.44
C ARG A 2 5.44 1.48 28.78
N ASN A 3 6.72 1.20 28.64
CA ASN A 3 7.22 -0.04 28.04
C ASN A 3 6.86 -1.30 28.84
N ARG A 4 6.83 -1.22 30.19
CA ARG A 4 6.50 -2.37 31.05
C ARG A 4 5.05 -2.85 30.78
N TYR A 5 4.08 -1.95 30.80
CA TYR A 5 2.68 -2.32 30.51
C TYR A 5 2.50 -2.85 29.08
N LYS A 6 3.20 -2.27 28.11
CA LYS A 6 3.19 -2.73 26.72
C LYS A 6 3.71 -4.16 26.60
N TYR A 7 4.88 -4.45 27.17
CA TYR A 7 5.46 -5.80 27.11
C TYR A 7 4.61 -6.83 27.86
N THR A 8 4.08 -6.47 29.03
CA THR A 8 3.17 -7.36 29.78
C THR A 8 1.91 -7.65 28.95
N PHE A 9 1.34 -6.65 28.31
CA PHE A 9 0.17 -6.82 27.44
C PHE A 9 0.46 -7.71 26.24
N ILE A 10 1.57 -7.49 25.52
CA ILE A 10 2.00 -8.33 24.39
C ILE A 10 2.22 -9.76 24.85
N PHE A 11 2.85 -9.96 26.03
CA PHE A 11 3.05 -11.29 26.60
C PHE A 11 1.71 -12.03 26.80
N TYR A 12 0.69 -11.36 27.33
CA TYR A 12 -0.64 -11.97 27.45
C TYR A 12 -1.28 -12.27 26.10
N CYS A 13 -1.11 -11.42 25.09
CA CYS A 13 -1.60 -11.72 23.74
C CYS A 13 -0.95 -12.98 23.15
N VAL A 14 0.38 -13.13 23.33
CA VAL A 14 1.12 -14.32 22.89
C VAL A 14 0.64 -15.56 23.65
N LEU A 15 0.45 -15.45 24.98
CA LEU A 15 -0.01 -16.56 25.81
C LEU A 15 -1.42 -17.03 25.41
N ILE A 16 -2.34 -16.09 25.15
CA ILE A 16 -3.69 -16.39 24.70
C ILE A 16 -3.66 -17.15 23.37
N ASP A 17 -2.87 -16.67 22.40
CA ASP A 17 -2.77 -17.31 21.09
C ASP A 17 -2.10 -18.68 21.17
N PHE A 18 -1.08 -18.82 22.04
CA PHE A 18 -0.44 -20.11 22.31
C PHE A 18 -1.43 -21.14 22.88
N VAL A 19 -2.23 -20.75 23.86
CA VAL A 19 -3.26 -21.62 24.45
C VAL A 19 -4.31 -22.02 23.39
N ALA A 20 -4.71 -21.08 22.52
CA ALA A 20 -5.64 -21.35 21.44
C ALA A 20 -5.13 -22.45 20.49
N ILE A 21 -3.88 -22.35 20.08
CA ILE A 21 -3.26 -23.27 19.11
C ILE A 21 -3.08 -24.65 19.72
N VAL A 22 -2.57 -24.70 20.96
CA VAL A 22 -2.40 -25.98 21.67
C VAL A 22 -3.74 -26.66 21.91
N SER A 23 -4.77 -25.92 22.38
CA SER A 23 -6.10 -26.49 22.59
C SER A 23 -6.74 -26.96 21.28
N ALA A 24 -6.57 -26.20 20.20
CA ALA A 24 -7.07 -26.61 18.87
C ALA A 24 -6.41 -27.90 18.37
N ALA A 25 -5.09 -28.04 18.54
CA ALA A 25 -4.35 -29.24 18.14
C ALA A 25 -4.78 -30.45 19.01
N CYS A 26 -4.96 -30.28 20.32
CA CYS A 26 -5.47 -31.34 21.20
C CYS A 26 -6.90 -31.77 20.83
N LEU A 27 -7.79 -30.81 20.56
CA LEU A 27 -9.17 -31.11 20.15
C LEU A 27 -9.23 -31.80 18.79
N PHE A 28 -8.39 -31.34 17.84
CA PHE A 28 -8.29 -32.00 16.53
C PHE A 28 -7.97 -33.49 16.64
N LEU A 29 -6.98 -33.86 17.46
CA LEU A 29 -6.62 -35.25 17.67
C LEU A 29 -7.73 -36.04 18.38
N ARG A 30 -8.40 -35.45 19.38
CA ARG A 30 -9.49 -36.11 20.10
C ARG A 30 -10.70 -36.40 19.21
N PHE A 31 -11.03 -35.54 18.26
CA PHE A 31 -12.13 -35.72 17.34
C PHE A 31 -11.76 -36.45 16.06
N SER A 32 -10.49 -36.86 15.89
CA SER A 32 -10.07 -37.70 14.78
C SER A 32 -10.32 -39.17 15.09
N PRO A 33 -11.18 -39.90 14.32
CA PRO A 33 -11.61 -41.27 14.63
C PRO A 33 -10.48 -42.26 14.79
N GLN A 34 -9.34 -42.00 14.14
CA GLN A 34 -8.18 -42.87 14.12
C GLN A 34 -7.38 -42.88 15.43
N PHE A 35 -7.55 -41.87 16.28
CA PHE A 35 -6.83 -41.73 17.57
C PHE A 35 -7.71 -41.95 18.78
N SER A 36 -8.96 -42.41 18.60
CA SER A 36 -9.91 -42.62 19.69
C SER A 36 -9.55 -43.79 20.63
N GLY A 37 -8.57 -44.63 20.32
CA GLY A 37 -8.22 -45.82 21.08
C GLY A 37 -6.82 -45.82 21.76
N SER A 38 -5.88 -45.07 21.34
CA SER A 38 -4.53 -45.01 21.96
C SER A 38 -3.91 -43.61 21.87
N PHE A 39 -3.71 -42.98 23.00
CA PHE A 39 -3.09 -41.65 23.11
C PHE A 39 -1.57 -41.79 22.93
N ASN A 40 -1.06 -41.63 21.69
CA ASN A 40 0.37 -41.65 21.46
C ASN A 40 0.92 -40.25 21.70
N PHE A 41 1.68 -40.08 22.81
CA PHE A 41 2.28 -38.79 23.23
C PHE A 41 3.18 -38.19 22.13
N LEU A 42 3.88 -39.04 21.37
CA LEU A 42 4.76 -38.57 20.29
C LEU A 42 3.97 -37.91 19.15
N VAL A 43 2.81 -38.47 18.80
CA VAL A 43 1.92 -37.90 17.77
C VAL A 43 1.38 -36.55 18.23
N LEU A 44 0.93 -36.46 19.48
CA LEU A 44 0.46 -35.19 20.06
C LEU A 44 1.54 -34.10 19.99
N THR A 45 2.76 -34.42 20.43
CA THR A 45 3.85 -33.45 20.42
C THR A 45 4.20 -32.98 19.02
N ASN A 46 4.24 -33.87 18.03
CA ASN A 46 4.49 -33.51 16.64
C ASN A 46 3.40 -32.57 16.07
N PHE A 47 2.12 -32.88 16.32
CA PHE A 47 1.03 -32.01 15.88
C PHE A 47 1.03 -30.62 16.53
N VAL A 48 1.25 -30.57 17.86
CA VAL A 48 1.37 -29.30 18.58
C VAL A 48 2.55 -28.48 18.07
N CYS A 49 3.72 -29.10 17.89
CA CYS A 49 4.90 -28.43 17.36
C CYS A 49 4.68 -27.93 15.94
N ALA A 50 4.11 -28.73 15.06
CA ALA A 50 3.79 -28.33 13.69
C ALA A 50 2.80 -27.15 13.65
N SER A 51 1.72 -27.22 14.45
CA SER A 51 0.74 -26.15 14.52
C SER A 51 1.34 -24.84 15.07
N LEU A 52 2.20 -24.93 16.08
CA LEU A 52 2.93 -23.78 16.61
C LEU A 52 3.88 -23.16 15.59
N ILE A 53 4.64 -23.97 14.83
CA ILE A 53 5.53 -23.49 13.77
C ILE A 53 4.72 -22.78 12.68
N CYS A 54 3.60 -23.40 12.25
CA CYS A 54 2.68 -22.82 11.26
C CYS A 54 2.06 -21.49 11.72
N TRP A 55 2.00 -21.22 13.02
CA TRP A 55 1.56 -19.94 13.58
C TRP A 55 2.70 -18.93 13.77
N ILE A 56 3.80 -19.35 14.40
CA ILE A 56 4.91 -18.46 14.79
C ILE A 56 5.56 -17.84 13.56
N VAL A 57 5.79 -18.62 12.49
CA VAL A 57 6.46 -18.13 11.29
C VAL A 57 5.68 -16.96 10.65
N PRO A 58 4.38 -17.07 10.32
CA PRO A 58 3.63 -15.94 9.80
C PRO A 58 3.41 -14.83 10.84
N ALA A 59 3.31 -15.14 12.15
CA ALA A 59 3.18 -14.13 13.18
C ALA A 59 4.41 -13.21 13.26
N LEU A 60 5.61 -13.76 13.11
CA LEU A 60 6.86 -13.00 13.01
C LEU A 60 6.92 -12.21 11.70
N PHE A 61 6.57 -12.82 10.58
CA PHE A 61 6.59 -12.18 9.26
C PHE A 61 5.66 -10.97 9.19
N PHE A 62 4.44 -11.10 9.71
CA PHE A 62 3.44 -10.01 9.73
C PHE A 62 3.58 -9.08 10.94
N ARG A 63 4.60 -9.27 11.79
CA ARG A 63 4.82 -8.49 13.01
C ARG A 63 3.56 -8.41 13.88
N LEU A 64 2.94 -9.55 14.14
CA LEU A 64 1.71 -9.64 14.94
C LEU A 64 1.93 -9.08 16.36
N TYR A 65 3.11 -9.31 16.94
CA TYR A 65 3.49 -8.86 18.28
C TYR A 65 4.61 -7.80 18.19
N PRO A 66 4.30 -6.52 17.88
CA PRO A 66 5.31 -5.50 17.64
C PRO A 66 5.94 -5.06 18.98
N LEU A 67 7.23 -5.33 19.14
CA LEU A 67 8.00 -4.87 20.31
C LEU A 67 8.50 -3.43 20.14
N ASP A 68 8.82 -3.02 18.91
CA ASP A 68 9.54 -1.78 18.60
C ASP A 68 8.63 -0.61 18.23
N VAL A 69 7.36 -0.86 17.86
CA VAL A 69 6.43 0.14 17.35
C VAL A 69 5.29 0.36 18.33
N ASP A 70 4.69 1.56 18.33
CA ASP A 70 3.49 1.82 19.11
C ASP A 70 2.36 0.86 18.72
N PHE A 71 1.77 0.20 19.73
CA PHE A 71 0.70 -0.76 19.53
C PHE A 71 -0.56 -0.04 18.98
N LYS A 72 -1.01 -0.47 17.80
CA LYS A 72 -2.26 0.00 17.18
C LYS A 72 -3.18 -1.19 16.98
N LEU A 73 -4.41 -1.10 17.50
CA LEU A 73 -5.42 -2.16 17.36
C LEU A 73 -5.68 -2.54 15.90
N GLU A 74 -5.78 -1.54 15.00
CA GLU A 74 -6.00 -1.80 13.57
C GLU A 74 -4.91 -2.69 12.96
N ASN A 75 -3.63 -2.38 13.25
CA ASN A 75 -2.51 -3.17 12.75
C ASN A 75 -2.50 -4.58 13.36
N PHE A 76 -2.86 -4.70 14.64
CA PHE A 76 -2.95 -5.97 15.34
C PHE A 76 -4.03 -6.88 14.74
N TYR A 77 -5.23 -6.35 14.44
CA TYR A 77 -6.28 -7.10 13.73
C TYR A 77 -5.86 -7.51 12.33
N ARG A 78 -5.31 -6.58 11.57
CA ARG A 78 -4.85 -6.85 10.20
C ARG A 78 -3.76 -7.93 10.17
N SER A 79 -2.83 -7.89 11.11
CA SER A 79 -1.78 -8.90 11.25
C SER A 79 -2.37 -10.24 11.72
N SER A 80 -3.34 -10.26 12.67
CA SER A 80 -4.01 -11.48 13.13
C SER A 80 -4.71 -12.22 12.00
N TRP A 81 -5.49 -11.51 11.15
CA TRP A 81 -6.15 -12.09 9.98
C TRP A 81 -5.15 -12.71 9.00
N ARG A 82 -4.10 -11.98 8.68
CA ARG A 82 -3.07 -12.47 7.75
C ARG A 82 -2.35 -13.69 8.29
N THR A 83 -2.01 -13.68 9.58
CA THR A 83 -1.40 -14.82 10.27
C THR A 83 -2.31 -16.02 10.24
N PHE A 84 -3.60 -15.86 10.54
CA PHE A 84 -4.58 -16.94 10.51
C PHE A 84 -4.73 -17.55 9.11
N LEU A 85 -4.87 -16.74 8.06
CA LEU A 85 -5.00 -17.24 6.68
C LEU A 85 -3.77 -18.04 6.24
N VAL A 86 -2.56 -17.54 6.54
CA VAL A 86 -1.33 -18.26 6.21
C VAL A 86 -1.17 -19.51 7.07
N HIS A 87 -1.55 -19.47 8.36
CA HIS A 87 -1.58 -20.63 9.22
C HIS A 87 -2.47 -21.75 8.65
N VAL A 88 -3.67 -21.42 8.20
CA VAL A 88 -4.60 -22.40 7.58
C VAL A 88 -3.97 -23.03 6.33
N ILE A 89 -3.32 -22.26 5.49
CA ILE A 89 -2.63 -22.77 4.29
C ILE A 89 -1.48 -23.70 4.68
N LEU A 90 -0.59 -23.26 5.58
CA LEU A 90 0.56 -24.05 6.02
C LEU A 90 0.14 -25.32 6.74
N TRP A 91 -0.90 -25.24 7.59
CA TRP A 91 -1.45 -26.40 8.29
C TRP A 91 -2.00 -27.44 7.32
N ASN A 92 -2.83 -27.03 6.36
CA ASN A 92 -3.34 -27.95 5.34
C ASN A 92 -2.22 -28.55 4.48
N SER A 93 -1.21 -27.75 4.13
CA SER A 93 -0.03 -28.25 3.42
C SER A 93 0.74 -29.30 4.24
N TYR A 94 0.93 -29.06 5.54
CA TYR A 94 1.55 -30.02 6.46
C TYR A 94 0.76 -31.33 6.51
N VAL A 95 -0.56 -31.28 6.70
CA VAL A 95 -1.41 -32.46 6.75
C VAL A 95 -1.38 -33.25 5.43
N ILE A 96 -1.34 -32.57 4.28
CA ILE A 96 -1.25 -33.23 2.97
C ILE A 96 0.12 -33.90 2.76
N LEU A 97 1.22 -33.21 3.08
CA LEU A 97 2.57 -33.71 2.84
C LEU A 97 2.92 -34.91 3.72
N PHE A 98 2.49 -34.90 4.98
CA PHE A 98 2.79 -35.97 5.95
C PHE A 98 1.68 -37.01 6.08
N ARG A 99 0.71 -37.02 5.18
CA ARG A 99 -0.44 -37.96 5.17
C ARG A 99 0.01 -39.41 5.26
N ALA A 100 1.02 -39.80 4.48
CA ALA A 100 1.49 -41.19 4.40
C ALA A 100 2.22 -41.63 5.66
N GLU A 101 3.05 -40.76 6.25
CA GLU A 101 3.80 -41.04 7.48
C GLU A 101 2.92 -41.07 8.72
N LEU A 102 1.90 -40.23 8.75
CA LEU A 102 0.96 -40.12 9.87
C LEU A 102 -0.17 -41.14 9.81
N GLN A 103 -0.26 -41.96 8.74
CA GLN A 103 -1.39 -42.87 8.44
C GLN A 103 -2.75 -42.15 8.54
N PHE A 104 -2.78 -40.88 8.15
CA PHE A 104 -3.90 -39.97 8.38
C PHE A 104 -4.79 -39.96 7.12
N GLU A 105 -5.99 -40.47 7.22
CA GLU A 105 -7.03 -40.08 6.26
C GLU A 105 -7.45 -38.65 6.57
N ILE A 106 -7.36 -37.76 5.56
CA ILE A 106 -7.82 -36.37 5.70
C ILE A 106 -9.33 -36.43 6.02
N ASN A 107 -9.64 -36.53 7.29
CA ASN A 107 -11.02 -36.45 7.73
C ASN A 107 -11.41 -34.97 7.68
N THR A 108 -12.12 -34.61 6.61
CA THR A 108 -12.60 -33.24 6.36
C THR A 108 -13.35 -32.62 7.55
N PRO A 109 -14.19 -33.35 8.32
CA PRO A 109 -14.86 -32.81 9.49
C PRO A 109 -13.92 -32.33 10.59
N SER A 110 -12.89 -33.11 10.95
CA SER A 110 -11.94 -32.73 12.03
C SER A 110 -11.11 -31.49 11.67
N ASN A 111 -10.74 -31.38 10.38
CA ASN A 111 -10.00 -30.22 9.89
C ASN A 111 -10.87 -28.96 9.85
N ILE A 112 -12.12 -29.06 9.40
CA ILE A 112 -13.09 -27.97 9.43
C ILE A 112 -13.35 -27.54 10.88
N PHE A 113 -13.47 -28.50 11.81
CA PHE A 113 -13.66 -28.20 13.23
C PHE A 113 -12.46 -27.40 13.81
N LEU A 114 -11.23 -27.81 13.54
CA LEU A 114 -10.02 -27.09 13.98
C LEU A 114 -10.00 -25.64 13.46
N ILE A 115 -10.23 -25.47 12.15
CA ILE A 115 -10.24 -24.14 11.53
C ILE A 115 -11.34 -23.27 12.12
N SER A 116 -12.54 -23.83 12.29
CA SER A 116 -13.70 -23.11 12.85
C SER A 116 -13.46 -22.74 14.32
N PHE A 117 -12.91 -23.67 15.12
CA PHE A 117 -12.55 -23.41 16.51
C PHE A 117 -11.53 -22.28 16.63
N LEU A 118 -10.45 -22.32 15.87
CA LEU A 118 -9.44 -21.26 15.87
C LEU A 118 -10.03 -19.91 15.43
N LEU A 119 -10.89 -19.91 14.41
CA LEU A 119 -11.56 -18.70 13.94
C LEU A 119 -12.41 -18.07 15.03
N ILE A 120 -13.26 -18.86 15.68
CA ILE A 120 -14.14 -18.40 16.77
C ILE A 120 -13.32 -17.91 17.95
N TYR A 121 -12.33 -18.71 18.39
CA TYR A 121 -11.48 -18.36 19.52
C TYR A 121 -10.70 -17.07 19.26
N LEU A 122 -10.07 -16.92 18.10
CA LEU A 122 -9.35 -15.70 17.72
C LEU A 122 -10.30 -14.49 17.68
N THR A 123 -11.49 -14.65 17.11
CA THR A 123 -12.47 -13.56 17.07
C THR A 123 -12.87 -13.12 18.49
N VAL A 124 -13.23 -14.06 19.35
CA VAL A 124 -13.61 -13.78 20.75
C VAL A 124 -12.44 -13.15 21.52
N SER A 125 -11.23 -13.72 21.38
CA SER A 125 -10.03 -13.18 22.07
C SER A 125 -9.73 -11.75 21.61
N ARG A 126 -9.88 -11.41 20.31
CA ARG A 126 -9.66 -10.06 19.81
C ARG A 126 -10.71 -9.06 20.33
N ILE A 127 -11.97 -9.49 20.45
CA ILE A 127 -13.02 -8.67 21.08
C ILE A 127 -12.67 -8.42 22.55
N ALA A 128 -12.31 -9.45 23.28
CA ALA A 128 -11.92 -9.34 24.70
C ALA A 128 -10.70 -8.42 24.88
N ILE A 129 -9.67 -8.59 24.04
CA ILE A 129 -8.48 -7.73 24.03
C ILE A 129 -8.87 -6.28 23.78
N THR A 130 -9.81 -6.00 22.86
CA THR A 130 -10.29 -4.64 22.58
C THR A 130 -10.94 -4.02 23.80
N LEU A 131 -11.81 -4.76 24.48
CA LEU A 131 -12.50 -4.30 25.68
C LEU A 131 -11.50 -4.01 26.80
N ILE A 132 -10.51 -4.90 27.00
CA ILE A 132 -9.43 -4.71 27.96
C ILE A 132 -8.62 -3.45 27.62
N VAL A 133 -8.20 -3.28 26.36
CA VAL A 133 -7.38 -2.13 25.93
C VAL A 133 -8.15 -0.82 26.06
N LYS A 134 -9.44 -0.79 25.74
CA LYS A 134 -10.27 0.40 25.92
C LYS A 134 -10.39 0.82 27.38
N ASN A 135 -10.46 -0.16 28.28
CA ASN A 135 -10.61 0.09 29.73
C ASN A 135 -9.28 0.12 30.47
N ILE A 136 -8.14 -0.18 29.84
CA ILE A 136 -6.85 -0.32 30.50
C ILE A 136 -6.42 0.98 31.21
N ARG A 137 -6.84 2.15 30.72
CA ARG A 137 -6.56 3.45 31.35
C ARG A 137 -7.08 3.53 32.79
N SER A 138 -8.21 2.92 33.08
CA SER A 138 -8.79 2.90 34.43
C SER A 138 -8.01 2.02 35.39
N PHE A 139 -7.23 1.05 34.89
CA PHE A 139 -6.40 0.15 35.74
C PHE A 139 -4.98 0.68 35.96
N ILE A 140 -4.54 1.71 35.23
CA ILE A 140 -3.20 2.28 35.37
C ILE A 140 -3.23 3.32 36.51
N LYS A 141 -2.69 2.95 37.67
CA LYS A 141 -2.65 3.81 38.88
C LYS A 141 -1.88 5.13 38.64
N LYS A 142 -0.82 5.12 37.80
CA LYS A 142 -0.04 6.32 37.42
C LYS A 142 0.10 6.32 35.91
N PRO A 143 -0.76 7.07 35.18
CA PRO A 143 -0.68 7.18 33.72
C PRO A 143 0.59 7.92 33.32
N PHE A 144 1.17 7.53 32.20
CA PHE A 144 2.29 8.23 31.61
C PHE A 144 1.76 9.43 30.82
N ASN A 145 1.92 10.63 31.40
CA ASN A 145 1.33 11.87 30.87
C ASN A 145 2.16 12.41 29.71
N ILE A 146 1.48 12.76 28.63
CA ILE A 146 2.05 13.33 27.39
C ILE A 146 1.35 14.65 27.10
N ALA A 147 2.10 15.65 26.67
CA ALA A 147 1.56 16.94 26.23
C ALA A 147 2.25 17.42 24.95
N ILE A 148 1.61 18.37 24.28
CA ILE A 148 2.17 19.06 23.11
C ILE A 148 2.39 20.52 23.48
N TRP A 149 3.53 21.07 23.09
CA TRP A 149 3.83 22.49 23.15
C TRP A 149 3.88 23.08 21.73
N GLY A 150 3.19 24.21 21.54
CA GLY A 150 3.05 24.87 20.26
C GLY A 150 1.65 24.70 19.65
N PHE A 151 1.09 25.79 19.13
CA PHE A 151 -0.27 25.83 18.57
C PHE A 151 -0.22 26.16 17.07
N ASN A 152 -0.21 25.12 16.26
CA ASN A 152 -0.25 25.22 14.80
C ASN A 152 -1.05 24.03 14.21
N LYS A 153 -1.22 24.01 12.90
CA LYS A 153 -1.95 22.93 12.23
C LYS A 153 -1.35 21.54 12.49
N THR A 154 -0.03 21.45 12.51
CA THR A 154 0.70 20.19 12.77
C THR A 154 0.47 19.71 14.20
N SER A 155 0.43 20.62 15.19
CA SER A 155 0.12 20.23 16.58
C SER A 155 -1.31 19.74 16.78
N ILE A 156 -2.28 20.33 16.07
CA ILE A 156 -3.67 19.87 16.10
C ILE A 156 -3.80 18.47 15.46
N GLU A 157 -3.16 18.26 14.30
CA GLU A 157 -3.12 16.93 13.65
C GLU A 157 -2.43 15.89 14.54
N LEU A 158 -1.33 16.26 15.21
CA LEU A 158 -0.64 15.39 16.15
C LEU A 158 -1.51 15.08 17.39
N ALA A 159 -2.18 16.08 17.96
CA ALA A 159 -3.06 15.91 19.10
C ALA A 159 -4.17 14.90 18.80
N SER A 160 -4.86 15.04 17.67
CA SER A 160 -5.91 14.10 17.27
C SER A 160 -5.39 12.66 17.11
N GLN A 161 -4.14 12.49 16.62
CA GLN A 161 -3.51 11.17 16.52
C GLN A 161 -3.11 10.60 17.90
N LEU A 162 -2.63 11.45 18.81
CA LEU A 162 -2.29 11.02 20.17
C LEU A 162 -3.53 10.63 20.96
N GLU A 163 -4.62 11.38 20.86
CA GLU A 163 -5.90 11.04 21.50
C GLU A 163 -6.45 9.68 21.08
N THR A 164 -6.38 9.38 19.78
CA THR A 164 -6.94 8.14 19.23
C THR A 164 -6.05 6.91 19.40
N ASN A 165 -4.73 7.09 19.45
CA ASN A 165 -3.76 5.97 19.36
C ASN A 165 -3.02 5.66 20.67
N LEU A 166 -3.20 6.46 21.74
CA LEU A 166 -2.51 6.22 23.03
C LEU A 166 -3.37 5.37 23.98
N TYR A 167 -3.09 4.08 24.04
CA TYR A 167 -3.77 3.16 24.99
C TYR A 167 -3.09 3.08 26.35
N PHE A 168 -1.76 3.25 26.41
CA PHE A 168 -0.95 3.08 27.62
C PHE A 168 -0.42 4.41 28.18
N SER A 169 -0.91 5.54 27.69
CA SER A 169 -0.49 6.88 28.09
C SER A 169 -1.70 7.80 28.11
N ASN A 170 -1.60 8.87 28.89
CA ASN A 170 -2.62 9.90 28.98
C ASN A 170 -2.17 11.15 28.22
N PHE A 171 -2.96 11.61 27.25
CA PHE A 171 -2.72 12.88 26.57
C PHE A 171 -3.42 14.01 27.34
N ILE A 172 -2.62 14.94 27.90
CA ILE A 172 -3.15 16.06 28.69
C ILE A 172 -3.73 17.16 27.81
N GLY A 173 -3.08 17.40 26.65
CA GLY A 173 -3.51 18.44 25.72
C GLY A 173 -2.36 19.26 25.16
N ILE A 174 -2.70 20.39 24.54
CA ILE A 174 -1.75 21.38 24.05
C ILE A 174 -1.55 22.46 25.14
N ILE A 175 -0.32 22.58 25.65
CA ILE A 175 -0.04 23.42 26.82
C ILE A 175 0.03 24.92 26.45
N ASN A 176 0.58 25.25 25.27
CA ASN A 176 0.74 26.62 24.83
C ASN A 176 -0.10 26.87 23.59
N THR A 177 -1.06 27.78 23.71
CA THR A 177 -1.94 28.22 22.63
C THR A 177 -1.47 29.51 21.95
N GLN A 178 -0.32 30.08 22.38
CA GLN A 178 0.20 31.29 21.75
C GLN A 178 0.74 31.02 20.35
N ASN A 179 0.39 31.88 19.43
CA ASN A 179 0.79 31.75 18.01
C ASN A 179 2.31 31.92 17.89
N GLU A 180 3.00 31.01 17.19
CA GLU A 180 4.45 31.06 16.97
C GLU A 180 4.94 32.40 16.38
N ASN A 181 4.09 33.11 15.66
CA ASN A 181 4.39 34.42 15.08
C ASN A 181 4.67 35.53 16.13
N LEU A 182 4.38 35.28 17.41
CA LEU A 182 4.70 36.21 18.53
C LEU A 182 6.17 36.13 18.94
N PHE A 183 6.90 35.09 18.53
CA PHE A 183 8.33 34.98 18.82
C PHE A 183 9.15 35.78 17.83
N LYS A 184 9.29 37.08 18.07
CA LYS A 184 10.05 38.02 17.22
C LYS A 184 11.57 37.70 17.19
N SER A 185 12.09 36.94 18.15
CA SER A 185 13.51 36.55 18.19
C SER A 185 13.71 35.16 18.78
N LYS A 186 14.81 34.50 18.35
CA LYS A 186 15.26 33.22 18.88
C LYS A 186 15.53 33.23 20.38
N LYS A 187 16.08 34.34 20.90
CA LYS A 187 16.38 34.52 22.33
C LYS A 187 15.10 34.53 23.18
N LYS A 188 14.06 35.23 22.71
CA LYS A 188 12.76 35.27 23.40
C LYS A 188 12.05 33.92 23.39
N PHE A 189 12.19 33.16 22.29
CA PHE A 189 11.70 31.79 22.20
C PHE A 189 12.37 30.89 23.26
N ALA A 190 13.72 30.93 23.35
CA ALA A 190 14.46 30.15 24.33
C ALA A 190 14.07 30.45 25.78
N GLU A 191 13.87 31.72 26.12
CA GLU A 191 13.47 32.15 27.48
C GLU A 191 12.05 31.63 27.83
N VAL A 192 11.10 31.81 26.94
CA VAL A 192 9.72 31.33 27.17
C VAL A 192 9.66 29.82 27.26
N PHE A 193 10.38 29.14 26.35
CA PHE A 193 10.37 27.69 26.30
C PHE A 193 11.06 27.05 27.53
N SER A 194 12.12 27.65 28.04
CA SER A 194 12.76 27.18 29.30
C SER A 194 11.80 27.22 30.49
N LYS A 195 11.00 28.29 30.61
CA LYS A 195 9.98 28.40 31.66
C LYS A 195 8.87 27.34 31.49
N GLU A 196 8.49 27.03 30.25
CA GLU A 196 7.47 26.02 29.97
C GLU A 196 7.96 24.59 30.23
N ILE A 197 9.26 24.29 30.05
CA ILE A 197 9.86 23.00 30.45
C ILE A 197 9.70 22.78 31.95
N VAL A 198 10.05 23.76 32.78
CA VAL A 198 9.89 23.70 34.23
C VAL A 198 8.43 23.50 34.60
N ARG A 199 7.52 24.33 34.05
CA ARG A 199 6.09 24.22 34.29
C ARG A 199 5.52 22.85 33.90
N ALA A 200 5.96 22.28 32.76
CA ALA A 200 5.53 20.96 32.32
C ALA A 200 5.93 19.87 33.31
N SER A 201 7.11 19.99 33.93
CA SER A 201 7.53 19.05 34.95
C SER A 201 6.68 19.14 36.26
N GLU A 202 6.28 20.34 36.65
CA GLU A 202 5.37 20.60 37.79
C GLU A 202 3.95 20.03 37.53
N MET A 203 3.52 19.96 36.27
CA MET A 203 2.23 19.38 35.86
C MET A 203 2.28 17.84 35.75
N ASP A 204 3.30 17.17 36.26
CA ASP A 204 3.52 15.69 36.16
C ASP A 204 3.50 15.20 34.69
N ILE A 205 4.01 16.01 33.76
CA ILE A 205 4.20 15.63 32.37
C ILE A 205 5.51 14.87 32.25
N HIS A 206 5.45 13.70 31.61
CA HIS A 206 6.61 12.82 31.46
C HIS A 206 7.25 12.94 30.07
N GLU A 207 6.45 13.34 29.06
CA GLU A 207 6.89 13.47 27.68
C GLU A 207 6.24 14.69 27.04
N LEU A 208 7.06 15.60 26.50
CA LEU A 208 6.61 16.83 25.86
C LEU A 208 7.00 16.83 24.39
N TYR A 209 6.00 16.90 23.51
CA TYR A 209 6.20 17.07 22.06
C TYR A 209 6.23 18.55 21.74
N ILE A 210 7.31 19.01 21.15
CA ILE A 210 7.51 20.39 20.76
C ILE A 210 7.30 20.50 19.26
N VAL A 211 6.23 21.19 18.86
CA VAL A 211 5.89 21.39 17.47
C VAL A 211 6.22 22.84 17.08
N VAL A 212 7.40 23.02 16.47
CA VAL A 212 7.91 24.35 16.09
C VAL A 212 8.57 24.33 14.72
N GLN A 213 8.65 25.51 14.10
CA GLN A 213 9.40 25.69 12.86
C GLN A 213 10.91 25.52 13.11
N PRO A 214 11.64 24.85 12.22
CA PRO A 214 13.09 24.61 12.39
C PRO A 214 13.92 25.86 12.64
N LYS A 215 13.49 27.01 12.14
CA LYS A 215 14.19 28.30 12.31
C LYS A 215 14.29 28.79 13.76
N TYR A 216 13.39 28.33 14.65
CA TYR A 216 13.41 28.68 16.08
C TYR A 216 14.25 27.77 16.94
N ILE A 217 14.68 26.62 16.41
CA ILE A 217 15.52 25.65 17.12
C ILE A 217 16.95 26.15 17.05
N VAL A 218 17.49 26.70 18.13
CA VAL A 218 18.82 27.31 18.18
C VAL A 218 19.82 26.42 18.87
N ASP A 219 19.47 25.91 20.06
CA ASP A 219 20.32 25.04 20.87
C ASP A 219 19.50 23.91 21.46
N LEU A 220 19.49 22.78 20.77
CA LEU A 220 18.79 21.60 21.24
C LEU A 220 19.42 21.02 22.50
N ASN A 221 20.75 21.09 22.63
CA ASN A 221 21.43 20.47 23.74
C ASN A 221 21.06 21.15 25.06
N TYR A 222 21.01 22.49 25.09
CA TYR A 222 20.56 23.23 26.27
C TYR A 222 19.14 22.82 26.70
N PHE A 223 18.21 22.66 25.77
CA PHE A 223 16.84 22.26 26.09
C PHE A 223 16.74 20.80 26.54
N PHE A 224 17.55 19.90 25.98
CA PHE A 224 17.61 18.52 26.43
C PHE A 224 18.20 18.43 27.83
N GLU A 225 19.31 19.10 28.13
CA GLU A 225 19.90 19.12 29.46
C GLU A 225 18.94 19.69 30.50
N LEU A 226 18.23 20.79 30.19
CA LEU A 226 17.23 21.37 31.06
C LEU A 226 16.06 20.42 31.32
N ALA A 227 15.57 19.74 30.29
CA ALA A 227 14.49 18.76 30.44
C ALA A 227 14.92 17.51 31.21
N ASP A 228 16.12 17.03 30.96
CA ASP A 228 16.69 15.87 31.65
C ASP A 228 16.86 16.17 33.16
N SER A 229 17.28 17.39 33.54
CA SER A 229 17.37 17.80 34.94
C SER A 229 16.02 17.80 35.66
N HIS A 230 14.91 17.89 34.92
CA HIS A 230 13.53 17.82 35.42
C HIS A 230 12.84 16.47 35.15
N CYS A 231 13.58 15.45 34.71
CA CYS A 231 13.04 14.11 34.35
C CYS A 231 11.96 14.16 33.25
N LEU A 232 11.96 15.19 32.41
CA LEU A 232 11.03 15.39 31.29
C LEU A 232 11.66 14.95 29.96
N ARG A 233 11.00 14.08 29.22
CA ARG A 233 11.46 13.68 27.88
C ARG A 233 10.97 14.62 26.82
N LEU A 234 11.88 15.28 26.10
CA LEU A 234 11.54 16.13 24.97
C LEU A 234 11.57 15.35 23.65
N LYS A 235 10.59 15.66 22.79
CA LYS A 235 10.53 15.18 21.41
C LYS A 235 10.21 16.35 20.48
N PHE A 236 11.14 16.66 19.59
CA PHE A 236 10.91 17.70 18.58
C PHE A 236 10.17 17.16 17.37
N VAL A 237 9.11 17.87 17.00
CA VAL A 237 8.32 17.64 15.78
C VAL A 237 8.47 18.87 14.90
N PRO A 238 9.37 18.85 13.90
CA PRO A 238 9.59 20.01 13.06
C PRO A 238 8.37 20.28 12.19
N ASP A 239 7.88 21.52 12.25
CA ASP A 239 6.78 21.99 11.40
C ASP A 239 7.31 22.55 10.09
N PHE A 240 7.13 21.79 9.02
CA PHE A 240 7.52 22.18 7.65
C PHE A 240 6.38 22.78 6.85
N SER A 241 5.22 23.03 7.44
CA SER A 241 4.02 23.53 6.75
C SER A 241 4.25 24.87 6.02
N MET A 242 5.07 25.72 6.62
CA MET A 242 5.46 27.02 6.03
C MET A 242 6.51 26.92 4.91
N MET A 243 7.29 25.83 4.86
CA MET A 243 8.33 25.64 3.85
C MET A 243 7.79 25.09 2.53
N SER A 244 6.62 24.44 2.56
CA SER A 244 6.02 23.86 1.37
C SER A 244 4.50 23.87 1.46
N LYS A 245 3.83 24.39 0.42
CA LYS A 245 2.38 24.28 0.22
C LYS A 245 1.91 22.84 -0.03
N ARG A 246 2.85 21.90 -0.21
CA ARG A 246 2.59 20.46 -0.45
C ARG A 246 2.83 19.67 0.84
N LYS A 247 2.02 18.63 1.05
CA LYS A 247 2.29 17.65 2.11
C LYS A 247 3.67 17.01 1.86
N VAL A 248 4.61 17.26 2.76
CA VAL A 248 5.94 16.68 2.74
C VAL A 248 5.90 15.43 3.61
N SER A 249 6.36 14.30 3.10
CA SER A 249 6.58 13.08 3.89
C SER A 249 8.03 13.03 4.35
N SER A 250 8.27 12.65 5.60
CA SER A 250 9.62 12.39 6.10
C SER A 250 9.87 10.88 6.16
N THR A 251 11.08 10.49 5.83
CA THR A 251 11.58 9.13 6.03
C THR A 251 12.90 9.20 6.76
N ASN A 252 13.12 8.27 7.69
CA ASN A 252 14.42 8.14 8.35
C ASN A 252 15.27 7.12 7.58
N TYR A 253 16.49 7.52 7.19
CA TYR A 253 17.46 6.65 6.53
C TYR A 253 18.79 6.79 7.28
N GLU A 254 19.21 5.75 7.96
CA GLU A 254 20.46 5.69 8.71
C GLU A 254 20.70 6.90 9.64
N GLY A 255 19.64 7.35 10.32
CA GLY A 255 19.70 8.52 11.22
C GLY A 255 19.40 9.86 10.57
N PHE A 256 19.37 9.95 9.23
CA PHE A 256 19.02 11.17 8.52
C PHE A 256 17.53 11.29 8.26
N HIS A 257 16.94 12.43 8.61
CA HIS A 257 15.54 12.74 8.27
C HIS A 257 15.46 13.30 6.84
N ILE A 258 15.05 12.43 5.90
CA ILE A 258 14.92 12.83 4.50
C ILE A 258 13.48 13.30 4.25
N LEU A 259 13.35 14.56 3.80
CA LEU A 259 12.08 15.13 3.37
C LEU A 259 11.80 14.77 1.91
N LYS A 260 10.66 14.15 1.66
CA LYS A 260 10.21 13.82 0.31
C LYS A 260 9.01 14.68 -0.06
N PRO A 261 9.01 15.32 -1.25
CA PRO A 261 7.90 16.16 -1.68
C PRO A 261 6.62 15.36 -2.00
N ARG A 262 6.72 14.02 -2.05
CA ARG A 262 5.64 13.11 -2.42
C ARG A 262 5.83 11.75 -1.78
N ASN A 263 4.71 11.11 -1.45
CA ASN A 263 4.72 9.69 -1.11
C ASN A 263 4.32 8.88 -2.36
N GLU A 264 5.24 8.08 -2.88
CA GLU A 264 5.01 7.24 -4.05
C GLU A 264 5.06 5.77 -3.63
N PRO A 265 3.92 5.08 -3.51
CA PRO A 265 3.89 3.71 -3.03
C PRO A 265 4.76 2.75 -3.84
N LEU A 266 4.90 2.98 -5.16
CA LEU A 266 5.73 2.16 -6.06
C LEU A 266 7.25 2.43 -5.93
N GLN A 267 7.69 3.34 -5.07
CA GLN A 267 9.10 3.43 -4.68
C GLN A 267 9.51 2.26 -3.77
N LYS A 268 8.58 1.67 -3.00
CA LYS A 268 8.85 0.51 -2.15
C LYS A 268 9.04 -0.74 -3.01
N SER A 269 10.13 -1.48 -2.74
CA SER A 269 10.48 -2.69 -3.51
C SER A 269 9.41 -3.78 -3.43
N SER A 270 8.79 -3.97 -2.25
CA SER A 270 7.67 -4.90 -2.05
C SER A 270 6.48 -4.60 -2.96
N ASN A 271 6.08 -3.32 -3.06
CA ASN A 271 4.97 -2.92 -3.91
C ASN A 271 5.28 -3.10 -5.40
N ARG A 272 6.53 -2.83 -5.81
CA ARG A 272 6.97 -3.09 -7.19
C ARG A 272 6.95 -4.58 -7.53
N LEU A 273 7.34 -5.43 -6.58
CA LEU A 273 7.28 -6.89 -6.76
C LEU A 273 5.84 -7.36 -6.91
N VAL A 274 4.95 -6.97 -5.99
CA VAL A 274 3.52 -7.31 -6.05
C VAL A 274 2.90 -6.87 -7.36
N LYS A 275 3.18 -5.63 -7.80
CA LYS A 275 2.70 -5.13 -9.09
C LYS A 275 3.26 -5.93 -10.26
N ARG A 276 4.55 -6.29 -10.25
CA ARG A 276 5.18 -7.06 -11.32
C ARG A 276 4.61 -8.48 -11.42
N VAL A 277 4.37 -9.14 -10.29
CA VAL A 277 3.73 -10.46 -10.25
C VAL A 277 2.31 -10.38 -10.83
N PHE A 278 1.53 -9.38 -10.43
CA PHE A 278 0.21 -9.13 -11.00
C PHE A 278 0.26 -8.91 -12.52
N ASP A 279 1.17 -8.05 -13.00
CA ASP A 279 1.35 -7.77 -14.42
C ASP A 279 1.73 -9.04 -15.21
N LEU A 280 2.66 -9.86 -14.68
CA LEU A 280 3.11 -11.11 -15.32
C LEU A 280 1.98 -12.14 -15.39
N VAL A 281 1.32 -12.41 -14.27
CA VAL A 281 0.25 -13.42 -14.21
C VAL A 281 -0.88 -13.04 -15.16
N PHE A 282 -1.35 -11.80 -15.09
CA PHE A 282 -2.47 -11.36 -15.92
C PHE A 282 -2.10 -11.32 -17.41
N SER A 283 -0.91 -10.78 -17.77
CA SER A 283 -0.48 -10.76 -19.17
C SER A 283 -0.27 -12.17 -19.72
N SER A 284 0.28 -13.10 -18.96
CA SER A 284 0.43 -14.51 -19.37
C SER A 284 -0.94 -15.16 -19.63
N LEU A 285 -1.91 -14.94 -18.74
CA LEU A 285 -3.27 -15.46 -18.92
C LEU A 285 -3.89 -14.92 -20.22
N VAL A 286 -3.78 -13.62 -20.51
CA VAL A 286 -4.33 -13.02 -21.74
C VAL A 286 -3.58 -13.53 -22.97
N ILE A 287 -2.26 -13.67 -22.91
CA ILE A 287 -1.47 -14.18 -24.06
C ILE A 287 -1.85 -15.64 -24.36
N VAL A 288 -1.93 -16.49 -23.34
CA VAL A 288 -2.19 -17.94 -23.53
C VAL A 288 -3.67 -18.20 -23.83
N LEU A 289 -4.61 -17.59 -23.12
CA LEU A 289 -6.04 -17.90 -23.27
C LEU A 289 -6.74 -17.14 -24.40
N LEU A 290 -6.26 -15.94 -24.74
CA LEU A 290 -6.91 -15.08 -25.73
C LEU A 290 -6.06 -14.88 -26.96
N LEU A 291 -4.82 -14.41 -26.84
CA LEU A 291 -3.99 -14.08 -27.99
C LEU A 291 -3.52 -15.31 -28.77
N SER A 292 -3.40 -16.48 -28.15
CA SER A 292 -2.95 -17.72 -28.83
C SER A 292 -3.79 -18.07 -30.06
N TRP A 293 -5.09 -17.91 -29.98
CA TRP A 293 -6.00 -18.21 -31.09
C TRP A 293 -6.49 -16.93 -31.84
N LEU A 294 -6.65 -15.82 -31.14
CA LEU A 294 -7.14 -14.59 -31.75
C LEU A 294 -6.10 -13.93 -32.65
N TYR A 295 -4.81 -14.03 -32.29
CA TYR A 295 -3.72 -13.45 -33.07
C TYR A 295 -3.64 -14.01 -34.48
N PRO A 296 -3.64 -15.33 -34.78
CA PRO A 296 -3.62 -15.85 -36.12
C PRO A 296 -4.86 -15.47 -36.93
N ILE A 297 -6.04 -15.41 -36.31
CA ILE A 297 -7.27 -14.99 -36.98
C ILE A 297 -7.17 -13.51 -37.44
N LEU A 298 -6.81 -12.61 -36.52
CA LEU A 298 -6.64 -11.19 -36.84
C LEU A 298 -5.50 -10.96 -37.84
N ALA A 299 -4.41 -11.72 -37.71
CA ALA A 299 -3.28 -11.65 -38.64
C ALA A 299 -3.72 -12.00 -40.09
N PHE A 300 -4.53 -13.04 -40.24
CA PHE A 300 -5.07 -13.42 -41.54
C PHE A 300 -5.98 -12.32 -42.11
N LEU A 301 -6.91 -11.79 -41.31
CA LEU A 301 -7.85 -10.73 -41.73
C LEU A 301 -7.12 -9.43 -42.11
N ILE A 302 -6.12 -9.02 -41.34
CA ILE A 302 -5.32 -7.81 -41.59
C ILE A 302 -4.52 -7.96 -42.88
N LYS A 303 -3.86 -9.13 -43.11
CA LYS A 303 -3.08 -9.37 -44.31
C LYS A 303 -3.95 -9.47 -45.57
N LYS A 304 -5.20 -9.96 -45.47
CA LYS A 304 -6.15 -10.04 -46.55
C LYS A 304 -6.56 -8.65 -47.06
N GLN A 305 -6.65 -7.65 -46.16
CA GLN A 305 -7.09 -6.30 -46.51
C GLN A 305 -5.97 -5.37 -46.98
N SER A 306 -4.76 -5.52 -46.44
CA SER A 306 -3.65 -4.63 -46.75
C SER A 306 -2.30 -5.35 -46.71
N LYS A 307 -1.42 -5.05 -47.65
CA LYS A 307 -0.06 -5.59 -47.72
C LYS A 307 0.79 -5.01 -46.57
N GLY A 308 1.65 -5.84 -45.91
CA GLY A 308 2.60 -5.40 -44.91
C GLY A 308 2.55 -6.18 -43.57
N PRO A 309 3.28 -5.74 -42.52
CA PRO A 309 3.36 -6.46 -41.27
C PRO A 309 2.04 -6.42 -40.48
N VAL A 310 1.73 -7.48 -39.75
CA VAL A 310 0.52 -7.58 -38.88
C VAL A 310 0.57 -6.62 -37.73
N LEU A 311 1.75 -6.49 -37.11
CA LEU A 311 1.97 -5.59 -36.01
C LEU A 311 2.48 -4.24 -36.47
N PHE A 312 1.86 -3.20 -35.99
CA PHE A 312 2.33 -1.84 -36.00
C PHE A 312 3.17 -1.59 -34.78
N LYS A 313 4.36 -1.01 -34.95
CA LYS A 313 5.32 -0.71 -33.88
C LYS A 313 5.57 0.80 -33.87
N GLN A 314 5.39 1.44 -32.73
CA GLN A 314 5.59 2.88 -32.60
C GLN A 314 6.37 3.21 -31.32
N MET A 315 7.33 4.12 -31.44
CA MET A 315 8.07 4.62 -30.29
C MET A 315 7.17 5.43 -29.38
N ARG A 316 7.17 5.08 -28.09
CA ARG A 316 6.39 5.76 -27.05
C ARG A 316 7.28 6.06 -25.85
N THR A 317 6.90 7.09 -25.09
CA THR A 317 7.59 7.44 -23.84
C THR A 317 7.22 6.47 -22.73
N GLY A 318 8.24 5.82 -22.17
CA GLY A 318 8.11 4.86 -21.09
C GLY A 318 8.51 5.42 -19.72
N LYS A 319 8.78 4.51 -18.78
CA LYS A 319 9.24 4.85 -17.43
C LYS A 319 10.58 5.58 -17.48
N LYS A 320 10.73 6.61 -16.62
CA LYS A 320 11.93 7.48 -16.56
C LYS A 320 12.24 8.17 -17.89
N ASN A 321 11.23 8.41 -18.71
CA ASN A 321 11.36 9.01 -20.03
C ASN A 321 12.17 8.17 -21.03
N VAL A 322 12.37 6.88 -20.78
CA VAL A 322 13.06 5.97 -21.70
C VAL A 322 12.07 5.51 -22.78
N PRO A 323 12.39 5.73 -24.06
CA PRO A 323 11.53 5.28 -25.16
C PRO A 323 11.46 3.76 -25.25
N PHE A 324 10.31 3.24 -25.68
CA PHE A 324 10.11 1.82 -25.96
C PHE A 324 9.21 1.62 -27.19
N LEU A 325 9.26 0.44 -27.83
CA LEU A 325 8.42 0.08 -28.97
C LEU A 325 7.08 -0.47 -28.48
N CYS A 326 6.02 0.29 -28.64
CA CYS A 326 4.66 -0.12 -28.32
C CYS A 326 4.06 -0.93 -29.47
N PHE A 327 3.57 -2.14 -29.17
CA PHE A 327 2.98 -3.05 -30.15
C PHE A 327 1.47 -2.85 -30.26
N LYS A 328 0.96 -2.81 -31.51
CA LYS A 328 -0.47 -2.80 -31.83
C LYS A 328 -0.75 -3.65 -33.05
N PHE A 329 -1.97 -4.13 -33.21
CA PHE A 329 -2.38 -4.64 -34.52
C PHE A 329 -2.51 -3.47 -35.50
N ARG A 330 -2.07 -3.69 -36.71
CA ARG A 330 -2.18 -2.69 -37.78
C ARG A 330 -3.66 -2.50 -38.14
N SER A 331 -4.15 -1.29 -37.97
CA SER A 331 -5.53 -0.87 -38.26
C SER A 331 -5.62 0.11 -39.42
N MET A 332 -4.47 0.55 -39.96
CA MET A 332 -4.36 1.53 -41.04
C MET A 332 -3.48 1.02 -42.20
N ASN A 333 -3.64 1.58 -43.36
CA ASN A 333 -2.71 1.42 -44.45
C ASN A 333 -1.34 2.00 -44.09
N ILE A 334 -0.26 1.44 -44.65
CA ILE A 334 1.08 1.93 -44.41
C ILE A 334 1.20 3.35 -44.93
N ASN A 335 1.69 4.26 -44.09
CA ASN A 335 1.97 5.65 -44.46
C ASN A 335 3.21 6.14 -43.69
N GLU A 336 3.93 7.08 -44.27
CA GLU A 336 5.15 7.66 -43.71
C GLU A 336 4.89 8.63 -42.56
N GLN A 337 3.64 9.05 -42.36
CA GLN A 337 3.26 10.06 -41.34
C GLN A 337 2.77 9.43 -40.00
N SER A 338 2.92 8.12 -39.85
CA SER A 338 2.41 7.37 -38.69
C SER A 338 2.99 7.82 -37.35
N ASP A 339 4.21 8.34 -37.35
CA ASP A 339 4.92 8.76 -36.11
C ASP A 339 4.70 10.24 -35.78
N SER A 340 4.17 11.03 -36.71
CA SER A 340 4.00 12.48 -36.53
C SER A 340 2.55 12.92 -36.39
N MET A 341 1.59 12.20 -36.99
CA MET A 341 0.18 12.58 -36.98
C MET A 341 -0.69 11.63 -36.17
N GLN A 342 -1.42 12.18 -35.21
CA GLN A 342 -2.45 11.45 -34.48
C GLN A 342 -3.63 11.11 -35.41
N ALA A 343 -4.19 9.90 -35.24
CA ALA A 343 -5.39 9.48 -35.94
C ALA A 343 -6.58 10.37 -35.55
N LYS A 344 -7.36 10.80 -36.56
CA LYS A 344 -8.59 11.60 -36.40
C LYS A 344 -9.82 10.70 -36.44
N LYS A 345 -10.97 11.26 -36.06
CA LYS A 345 -12.26 10.61 -36.29
C LYS A 345 -12.51 10.54 -37.81
N ASP A 346 -12.96 9.37 -38.28
CA ASP A 346 -13.21 9.11 -39.74
C ASP A 346 -11.98 9.29 -40.63
N ASP A 347 -10.82 8.86 -40.16
CA ASP A 347 -9.54 8.91 -40.87
C ASP A 347 -9.55 7.91 -42.06
N ASP A 348 -9.39 8.39 -43.30
CA ASP A 348 -9.43 7.58 -44.50
C ASP A 348 -8.34 6.50 -44.61
N ARG A 349 -7.31 6.61 -43.80
CA ARG A 349 -6.23 5.61 -43.69
C ARG A 349 -6.68 4.32 -43.01
N VAL A 350 -7.82 4.34 -42.26
CA VAL A 350 -8.31 3.20 -41.47
C VAL A 350 -8.98 2.16 -42.36
N THR A 351 -8.52 0.93 -42.33
CA THR A 351 -9.11 -0.19 -43.09
C THR A 351 -10.46 -0.63 -42.47
N SER A 352 -11.29 -1.37 -43.23
CA SER A 352 -12.59 -1.84 -42.69
C SER A 352 -12.42 -2.73 -41.47
N ILE A 353 -11.47 -3.67 -41.49
CA ILE A 353 -11.13 -4.45 -40.30
C ILE A 353 -10.51 -3.57 -39.21
N GLY A 354 -9.76 -2.53 -39.60
CA GLY A 354 -9.19 -1.55 -38.72
C GLY A 354 -10.26 -0.80 -37.90
N LYS A 355 -11.38 -0.42 -38.51
CA LYS A 355 -12.53 0.20 -37.83
C LYS A 355 -13.09 -0.74 -36.74
N PHE A 356 -13.25 -2.03 -37.06
CA PHE A 356 -13.74 -3.02 -36.12
C PHE A 356 -12.79 -3.22 -34.94
N ILE A 357 -11.50 -3.49 -35.19
CA ILE A 357 -10.54 -3.76 -34.12
C ILE A 357 -10.28 -2.54 -33.21
N ARG A 358 -10.36 -1.32 -33.78
CA ARG A 358 -10.24 -0.08 -32.97
C ARG A 358 -11.47 0.17 -32.12
N ARG A 359 -12.68 0.01 -32.67
CA ARG A 359 -13.92 0.15 -31.89
C ARG A 359 -14.02 -0.83 -30.73
N THR A 360 -13.47 -2.04 -30.89
CA THR A 360 -13.43 -3.08 -29.87
C THR A 360 -12.16 -3.03 -29.02
N SER A 361 -11.23 -2.10 -29.30
CA SER A 361 -9.90 -2.01 -28.65
C SER A 361 -9.03 -3.26 -28.78
N LEU A 362 -9.37 -4.16 -29.71
CA LEU A 362 -8.57 -5.35 -30.01
C LEU A 362 -7.21 -4.99 -30.62
N ASP A 363 -7.08 -3.82 -31.25
CA ASP A 363 -5.81 -3.31 -31.79
C ASP A 363 -4.73 -3.15 -30.67
N GLU A 364 -5.12 -2.95 -29.44
CA GLU A 364 -4.21 -2.77 -28.30
C GLU A 364 -3.78 -4.08 -27.61
N LEU A 365 -4.38 -5.23 -27.97
CA LEU A 365 -4.03 -6.51 -27.36
C LEU A 365 -2.54 -6.89 -27.45
N PRO A 366 -1.79 -6.60 -28.54
CA PRO A 366 -0.36 -6.91 -28.59
C PRO A 366 0.47 -6.19 -27.52
N GLN A 367 -0.05 -5.13 -26.86
CA GLN A 367 0.63 -4.48 -25.75
C GLN A 367 0.79 -5.41 -24.53
N PHE A 368 0.04 -6.52 -24.42
CA PHE A 368 0.30 -7.54 -23.40
C PHE A 368 1.67 -8.19 -23.55
N PHE A 369 2.25 -8.24 -24.75
CA PHE A 369 3.65 -8.61 -24.93
C PHE A 369 4.60 -7.58 -24.32
N ASN A 370 4.33 -6.26 -24.47
CA ASN A 370 5.13 -5.23 -23.80
C ASN A 370 5.04 -5.32 -22.27
N VAL A 371 3.85 -5.68 -21.73
CA VAL A 371 3.69 -5.92 -20.29
C VAL A 371 4.50 -7.13 -19.84
N PHE A 372 4.42 -8.24 -20.57
CA PHE A 372 5.18 -9.45 -20.27
C PHE A 372 6.69 -9.20 -20.31
N LEU A 373 7.18 -8.48 -21.32
CA LEU A 373 8.59 -8.08 -21.45
C LEU A 373 9.01 -7.06 -20.37
N GLY A 374 8.04 -6.36 -19.75
CA GLY A 374 8.30 -5.44 -18.66
C GLY A 374 8.50 -4.00 -19.06
N GLU A 375 8.24 -3.62 -20.29
CA GLU A 375 8.25 -2.25 -20.79
C GLU A 375 7.01 -1.47 -20.37
N MET A 376 5.86 -2.17 -20.28
CA MET A 376 4.57 -1.67 -19.83
C MET A 376 4.07 -2.36 -18.57
N SER A 377 2.96 -1.90 -18.06
CA SER A 377 2.13 -2.50 -17.00
C SER A 377 0.69 -2.62 -17.54
N ILE A 378 -0.13 -3.45 -16.92
CA ILE A 378 -1.55 -3.52 -17.24
C ILE A 378 -2.22 -2.18 -16.91
N VAL A 379 -1.97 -1.67 -15.70
CA VAL A 379 -2.54 -0.40 -15.24
C VAL A 379 -1.43 0.62 -15.03
N GLY A 380 -1.58 1.79 -15.64
CA GLY A 380 -0.66 2.91 -15.54
C GLY A 380 -1.07 4.10 -16.41
N PRO A 381 -0.32 5.19 -16.38
CA PRO A 381 -0.51 6.32 -17.32
C PRO A 381 -0.40 5.86 -18.77
N ARG A 382 -1.30 6.34 -19.64
CA ARG A 382 -1.25 5.98 -21.08
C ARG A 382 0.04 6.50 -21.72
N PRO A 383 0.78 5.66 -22.49
CA PRO A 383 2.02 6.11 -23.15
C PRO A 383 1.73 7.08 -24.29
N HIS A 384 2.47 8.18 -24.35
CA HIS A 384 2.37 9.20 -25.40
C HIS A 384 3.48 9.02 -26.44
N MET A 385 3.26 9.59 -27.65
CA MET A 385 4.31 9.76 -28.65
C MET A 385 5.40 10.68 -28.10
N LEU A 386 6.65 10.50 -28.52
CA LEU A 386 7.78 11.27 -28.01
C LEU A 386 7.54 12.78 -28.20
N LYS A 387 7.13 13.20 -29.38
CA LYS A 387 6.79 14.59 -29.70
C LYS A 387 5.75 15.19 -28.75
N HIS A 388 4.67 14.45 -28.45
CA HIS A 388 3.66 14.93 -27.48
C HIS A 388 4.22 15.07 -26.06
N THR A 389 5.20 14.24 -25.67
CA THR A 389 5.84 14.37 -24.37
C THR A 389 6.67 15.65 -24.28
N GLU A 390 7.38 16.01 -25.34
CA GLU A 390 8.13 17.26 -25.44
C GLU A 390 7.19 18.46 -25.40
N ASP A 391 6.20 18.52 -26.30
CA ASP A 391 5.23 19.62 -26.39
C ASP A 391 4.51 19.91 -25.07
N TYR A 392 4.06 18.88 -24.35
CA TYR A 392 3.28 19.05 -23.12
C TYR A 392 4.13 19.22 -21.87
N ASN A 393 5.40 18.82 -21.87
CA ASN A 393 6.29 19.03 -20.73
C ASN A 393 6.43 20.52 -20.41
N ASP A 394 6.55 21.37 -21.42
CA ASP A 394 6.72 22.81 -21.27
C ASP A 394 5.40 23.51 -20.88
N LEU A 395 4.26 22.97 -21.33
CA LEU A 395 2.94 23.56 -21.12
C LEU A 395 2.29 23.16 -19.79
N ILE A 396 2.66 21.99 -19.25
CA ILE A 396 1.99 21.42 -18.06
C ILE A 396 3.00 21.15 -16.93
N ARG A 397 2.89 21.95 -15.89
CA ARG A 397 3.70 21.76 -14.69
C ARG A 397 3.52 20.37 -14.10
N ASN A 398 4.64 19.66 -13.82
CA ASN A 398 4.68 18.28 -13.30
C ASN A 398 4.23 17.19 -14.30
N PHE A 399 4.18 17.48 -15.60
CA PHE A 399 3.83 16.49 -16.63
C PHE A 399 4.67 15.22 -16.51
N MET A 400 5.98 15.35 -16.27
CA MET A 400 6.93 14.24 -16.19
C MET A 400 6.73 13.29 -15.01
N VAL A 401 5.95 13.67 -13.99
CA VAL A 401 5.66 12.80 -12.82
C VAL A 401 4.96 11.50 -13.23
N ARG A 402 4.19 11.52 -14.29
CA ARG A 402 3.52 10.35 -14.85
C ARG A 402 4.50 9.26 -15.33
N HIS A 403 5.74 9.64 -15.67
CA HIS A 403 6.78 8.72 -16.12
C HIS A 403 7.59 8.09 -14.98
N PHE A 404 7.23 8.33 -13.71
CA PHE A 404 7.85 7.66 -12.56
C PHE A 404 7.45 6.19 -12.44
N VAL A 405 6.35 5.82 -13.08
CA VAL A 405 5.85 4.44 -13.18
C VAL A 405 5.86 3.97 -14.63
N LYS A 406 5.71 2.66 -14.85
CA LYS A 406 5.54 2.12 -16.21
C LYS A 406 4.22 2.60 -16.81
N PRO A 407 4.18 2.88 -18.12
CA PRO A 407 2.92 3.17 -18.81
C PRO A 407 2.00 1.95 -18.79
N GLY A 408 0.68 2.18 -18.81
CA GLY A 408 -0.33 1.13 -18.77
C GLY A 408 -1.08 0.95 -20.08
N ILE A 409 -1.62 -0.26 -20.29
CA ILE A 409 -2.63 -0.55 -21.33
C ILE A 409 -3.90 0.23 -20.99
N THR A 410 -4.30 0.16 -19.71
CA THR A 410 -5.37 0.96 -19.13
C THR A 410 -4.86 1.83 -17.98
N GLY A 411 -5.67 2.78 -17.53
CA GLY A 411 -5.28 3.69 -16.47
C GLY A 411 -6.45 4.46 -15.89
N LEU A 412 -6.22 5.08 -14.72
CA LEU A 412 -7.24 5.85 -14.01
C LEU A 412 -7.87 6.94 -14.90
N ALA A 413 -7.04 7.68 -15.64
CA ALA A 413 -7.53 8.71 -16.56
C ALA A 413 -8.47 8.13 -17.64
N GLN A 414 -8.13 6.96 -18.19
CA GLN A 414 -8.92 6.33 -19.26
C GLN A 414 -10.29 5.89 -18.75
N VAL A 415 -10.37 5.24 -17.60
CA VAL A 415 -11.66 4.79 -17.01
C VAL A 415 -12.49 5.93 -16.42
N SER A 416 -11.87 7.10 -16.19
CA SER A 416 -12.55 8.32 -15.73
C SER A 416 -13.06 9.21 -16.90
N GLY A 417 -13.09 8.70 -18.15
CA GLY A 417 -13.62 9.41 -19.31
C GLY A 417 -12.62 10.31 -20.04
N TYR A 418 -11.34 10.35 -19.61
CA TYR A 418 -10.29 11.12 -20.31
C TYR A 418 -9.53 10.25 -21.34
N ARG A 419 -10.27 9.39 -22.07
CA ARG A 419 -9.79 8.59 -23.19
C ARG A 419 -9.99 9.36 -24.50
N GLY A 420 -9.20 9.07 -25.53
CA GLY A 420 -9.34 9.67 -26.87
C GLY A 420 -8.39 10.85 -27.09
N GLU A 421 -8.72 11.64 -28.13
CA GLU A 421 -7.95 12.81 -28.55
C GLU A 421 -8.01 13.92 -27.49
N THR A 422 -6.89 14.55 -27.19
CA THR A 422 -6.82 15.74 -26.34
C THR A 422 -6.81 16.98 -27.22
N LYS A 423 -7.95 17.63 -27.35
CA LYS A 423 -8.11 18.81 -28.23
C LYS A 423 -7.55 20.09 -27.61
N THR A 424 -7.54 20.15 -26.27
CA THR A 424 -7.09 21.35 -25.54
C THR A 424 -6.03 21.00 -24.52
N VAL A 425 -5.22 21.99 -24.16
CA VAL A 425 -4.25 21.87 -23.03
C VAL A 425 -4.97 21.58 -21.72
N LEU A 426 -6.21 22.04 -21.57
CA LEU A 426 -7.02 21.80 -20.36
C LEU A 426 -7.39 20.30 -20.23
N ASP A 427 -7.76 19.64 -21.32
CA ASP A 427 -8.07 18.20 -21.34
C ASP A 427 -6.83 17.39 -20.95
N MET A 428 -5.67 17.76 -21.48
CA MET A 428 -4.40 17.15 -21.10
C MET A 428 -4.06 17.40 -19.63
N LYS A 429 -4.29 18.60 -19.09
CA LYS A 429 -4.09 18.89 -17.67
C LYS A 429 -4.96 18.01 -16.77
N ARG A 430 -6.22 17.78 -17.14
CA ARG A 430 -7.15 16.88 -16.41
C ARG A 430 -6.65 15.44 -16.45
N ARG A 431 -6.24 14.95 -17.62
CA ARG A 431 -5.64 13.61 -17.78
C ARG A 431 -4.40 13.44 -16.90
N VAL A 432 -3.45 14.38 -16.98
CA VAL A 432 -2.22 14.36 -16.18
C VAL A 432 -2.52 14.39 -14.67
N LYS A 433 -3.55 15.12 -14.24
CA LYS A 433 -3.98 15.13 -12.83
C LYS A 433 -4.41 13.74 -12.35
N MET A 434 -5.19 12.99 -13.16
CA MET A 434 -5.59 11.62 -12.85
C MET A 434 -4.40 10.64 -12.87
N ASP A 435 -3.48 10.81 -13.83
CA ASP A 435 -2.26 10.00 -13.89
C ASP A 435 -1.37 10.23 -12.65
N ILE A 436 -1.23 11.48 -12.19
CA ILE A 436 -0.50 11.81 -10.96
C ILE A 436 -1.21 11.24 -9.74
N ASP A 437 -2.55 11.33 -9.66
CA ASP A 437 -3.31 10.71 -8.56
C ASP A 437 -3.07 9.20 -8.49
N TYR A 438 -3.03 8.53 -9.64
CA TYR A 438 -2.69 7.12 -9.68
C TYR A 438 -1.29 6.84 -9.13
N VAL A 439 -0.28 7.61 -9.52
CA VAL A 439 1.12 7.46 -9.06
C VAL A 439 1.23 7.63 -7.54
N LEU A 440 0.54 8.62 -6.98
CA LEU A 440 0.60 8.98 -5.57
C LEU A 440 -0.21 8.04 -4.66
N ASN A 441 -1.30 7.47 -5.18
CA ASN A 441 -2.26 6.68 -4.42
C ASN A 441 -2.40 5.26 -4.96
N TRP A 442 -1.30 4.69 -5.47
CA TRP A 442 -1.31 3.33 -5.99
C TRP A 442 -1.58 2.31 -4.89
N SER A 443 -2.40 1.33 -5.21
CA SER A 443 -2.58 0.08 -4.47
C SER A 443 -2.98 -1.03 -5.44
N LEU A 444 -2.72 -2.30 -5.10
CA LEU A 444 -3.13 -3.44 -5.93
C LEU A 444 -4.65 -3.48 -6.14
N LEU A 445 -5.43 -3.16 -5.10
CA LEU A 445 -6.89 -3.09 -5.20
C LEU A 445 -7.36 -2.02 -6.18
N LYS A 446 -6.64 -0.89 -6.26
CA LYS A 446 -6.92 0.17 -7.26
C LYS A 446 -6.65 -0.35 -8.68
N ASP A 447 -5.60 -1.14 -8.89
CA ASP A 447 -5.32 -1.77 -10.19
C ASP A 447 -6.44 -2.73 -10.59
N ILE A 448 -6.85 -3.63 -9.69
CA ILE A 448 -7.96 -4.58 -9.93
C ILE A 448 -9.25 -3.80 -10.27
N LYS A 449 -9.58 -2.76 -9.50
CA LYS A 449 -10.74 -1.90 -9.75
C LYS A 449 -10.68 -1.25 -11.14
N ILE A 450 -9.52 -0.73 -11.55
CA ILE A 450 -9.33 -0.10 -12.86
C ILE A 450 -9.50 -1.13 -13.98
N CYS A 451 -8.95 -2.34 -13.85
CA CYS A 451 -9.14 -3.43 -14.81
C CYS A 451 -10.63 -3.75 -14.98
N PHE A 452 -11.37 -3.87 -13.88
CA PHE A 452 -12.80 -4.14 -13.92
C PHE A 452 -13.60 -3.02 -14.59
N LEU A 453 -13.30 -1.76 -14.24
CA LEU A 453 -13.91 -0.60 -14.87
C LEU A 453 -13.60 -0.52 -16.37
N THR A 454 -12.38 -0.92 -16.79
CA THR A 454 -12.01 -0.96 -18.21
C THR A 454 -12.90 -1.90 -18.99
N ILE A 455 -13.18 -3.09 -18.45
CA ILE A 455 -14.09 -4.06 -19.09
C ILE A 455 -15.49 -3.44 -19.25
N ILE A 456 -16.02 -2.84 -18.18
CA ILE A 456 -17.35 -2.21 -18.20
C ILE A 456 -17.40 -1.08 -19.24
N VAL A 457 -16.41 -0.19 -19.28
CA VAL A 457 -16.36 0.94 -20.21
C VAL A 457 -16.25 0.43 -21.66
N THR A 458 -15.43 -0.61 -21.90
CA THR A 458 -15.29 -1.20 -23.24
C THR A 458 -16.58 -1.87 -23.70
N LEU A 459 -17.30 -2.57 -22.82
CA LEU A 459 -18.58 -3.23 -23.17
C LEU A 459 -19.72 -2.22 -23.40
N LYS A 460 -19.75 -1.10 -22.67
CA LYS A 460 -20.75 -0.03 -22.87
C LYS A 460 -20.56 0.75 -24.16
N GLY A 461 -19.43 0.58 -24.84
CA GLY A 461 -19.05 1.38 -26.00
C GLY A 461 -18.59 2.78 -25.58
N ASP A 462 -17.31 3.04 -25.69
CA ASP A 462 -16.75 4.36 -25.39
C ASP A 462 -17.03 5.29 -26.57
N GLN A 463 -17.87 6.31 -26.37
CA GLN A 463 -18.17 7.32 -27.42
C GLN A 463 -16.93 8.10 -27.85
N ASN A 464 -15.84 8.04 -27.09
CA ASN A 464 -14.55 8.67 -27.38
C ASN A 464 -13.50 7.69 -27.95
N ALA A 465 -13.83 6.40 -28.15
CA ALA A 465 -12.98 5.44 -28.84
C ALA A 465 -13.27 5.52 -30.37
N PHE A 466 -12.25 5.84 -31.14
CA PHE A 466 -12.34 5.92 -32.60
C PHE A 466 -11.77 4.67 -33.27
#